data_e864579942489113e31ee2c3cb043272
#
_entry.id   e864579942489113e31ee2c3cb043272
#
_cell.length_a   1.000
_cell.length_b   1.000
_cell.length_c   1.000
_cell.angle_alpha   90.00
_cell.angle_beta   90.00
_cell.angle_gamma   90.00
#
_symmetry.space_group_name_H-M   'P 1'
#
loop_
_entity.id
_entity.type
_entity.pdbx_description
1 polymer ?
#
loop_
_entity_poly.entity_id
_entity_poly.type
_entity_poly.pdbx_seq_one_letter_code
_entity_poly.pdbx_strand_id
1 'polypeptide(L)'
;VSGLTEQQVDEVLGSDAYGALSAELRRAEANHHGLDTLVPRLVAARGFEDADDIASVLHHRLARATVRPAGSGRTRQAPRLIAGLIPHAQGITDPEMHQALTERETLIEQRAGTLLTKALDQGEPWTAVLGPRPEGGAASRWRECGRIVAAYRDRYQITDDTPLGPAAGSDAQKIDAARAETALKHARQLSRQTPEHEQPDLAVEARQGRTL
;
A
#
# COMPACT_ATOMS: atom_id res chain seq x y z
N VAL A 1 26.44 5.94 -10.23
CA VAL A 1 26.95 5.24 -11.43
C VAL A 1 26.35 3.84 -11.40
N SER A 2 25.45 3.54 -12.37
CA SER A 2 24.66 2.27 -12.40
C SER A 2 25.49 1.06 -12.81
N GLY A 3 26.66 1.23 -13.40
CA GLY A 3 27.45 0.18 -14.06
C GLY A 3 26.99 -0.17 -15.47
N LEU A 4 25.97 0.53 -16.01
CA LEU A 4 25.55 0.44 -17.40
C LEU A 4 26.46 1.30 -18.30
N THR A 5 26.61 0.90 -19.55
CA THR A 5 27.23 1.74 -20.59
C THR A 5 26.26 2.86 -21.00
N GLU A 6 26.75 3.91 -21.66
CA GLU A 6 25.90 5.01 -22.15
C GLU A 6 24.81 4.50 -23.08
N GLN A 7 25.15 3.61 -24.02
CA GLN A 7 24.20 2.98 -24.93
C GLN A 7 23.10 2.21 -24.17
N GLN A 8 23.48 1.43 -23.14
CA GLN A 8 22.51 0.69 -22.31
C GLN A 8 21.60 1.63 -21.50
N VAL A 9 22.12 2.78 -21.06
CA VAL A 9 21.31 3.81 -20.41
C VAL A 9 20.25 4.36 -21.37
N ASP A 10 20.63 4.68 -22.60
CA ASP A 10 19.71 5.19 -23.62
C ASP A 10 18.64 4.16 -23.97
N GLU A 11 19.01 2.88 -24.09
CA GLU A 11 18.07 1.77 -24.29
C GLU A 11 17.07 1.66 -23.13
N VAL A 12 17.54 1.74 -21.88
CA VAL A 12 16.68 1.70 -20.69
C VAL A 12 15.72 2.89 -20.66
N LEU A 13 16.19 4.09 -20.96
CA LEU A 13 15.36 5.30 -20.94
C LEU A 13 14.30 5.30 -22.06
N GLY A 14 14.62 4.70 -23.21
CA GLY A 14 13.70 4.55 -24.34
C GLY A 14 12.75 3.36 -24.27
N SER A 15 12.91 2.49 -23.28
CA SER A 15 12.10 1.27 -23.13
C SER A 15 10.69 1.54 -22.60
N ASP A 16 9.70 0.82 -23.12
CA ASP A 16 8.34 0.78 -22.59
C ASP A 16 8.29 0.31 -21.13
N ALA A 17 9.24 -0.52 -20.70
CA ALA A 17 9.35 -1.01 -19.34
C ALA A 17 10.02 0.00 -18.37
N TYR A 18 10.53 1.16 -18.85
CA TYR A 18 11.16 2.18 -18.00
C TYR A 18 10.26 2.68 -16.88
N GLY A 19 8.98 2.86 -17.16
CA GLY A 19 7.99 3.28 -16.15
C GLY A 19 7.87 2.28 -15.00
N ALA A 20 7.82 0.99 -15.31
CA ALA A 20 7.76 -0.09 -14.32
C ALA A 20 9.05 -0.19 -13.51
N LEU A 21 10.22 -0.13 -14.17
CA LEU A 21 11.53 -0.11 -13.50
C LEU A 21 11.66 1.09 -12.56
N SER A 22 11.29 2.27 -13.02
CA SER A 22 11.32 3.53 -12.25
C SER A 22 10.44 3.45 -10.99
N ALA A 23 9.25 2.85 -11.10
CA ALA A 23 8.36 2.64 -9.98
C ALA A 23 8.95 1.65 -8.96
N GLU A 24 9.61 0.59 -9.42
CA GLU A 24 10.23 -0.41 -8.55
C GLU A 24 11.49 0.14 -7.85
N LEU A 25 12.29 0.96 -8.54
CA LEU A 25 13.41 1.67 -7.92
C LEU A 25 12.94 2.55 -6.75
N ARG A 26 11.91 3.37 -6.96
CA ARG A 26 11.33 4.20 -5.89
C ARG A 26 10.78 3.35 -4.74
N ARG A 27 10.18 2.21 -5.04
CA ARG A 27 9.69 1.26 -4.03
C ARG A 27 10.83 0.70 -3.21
N ALA A 28 11.92 0.28 -3.85
CA ALA A 28 13.11 -0.24 -3.19
C ALA A 28 13.75 0.82 -2.27
N GLU A 29 13.89 2.05 -2.76
CA GLU A 29 14.39 3.19 -1.98
C GLU A 29 13.52 3.46 -0.75
N ALA A 30 12.21 3.53 -0.92
CA ALA A 30 11.26 3.73 0.19
C ALA A 30 11.31 2.58 1.23
N ASN A 31 11.67 1.37 0.83
CA ASN A 31 11.92 0.25 1.73
C ASN A 31 13.37 0.18 2.23
N HIS A 32 14.12 1.27 2.08
CA HIS A 32 15.49 1.44 2.58
C HIS A 32 16.53 0.49 1.95
N HIS A 33 16.29 0.00 0.75
CA HIS A 33 17.33 -0.65 -0.03
C HIS A 33 18.33 0.40 -0.52
N GLY A 34 19.62 0.20 -0.26
CA GLY A 34 20.67 1.09 -0.76
C GLY A 34 20.86 0.90 -2.27
N LEU A 35 20.17 1.71 -3.08
CA LEU A 35 20.19 1.59 -4.55
C LEU A 35 21.59 1.79 -5.12
N ASP A 36 22.39 2.64 -4.51
CA ASP A 36 23.78 2.91 -4.92
C ASP A 36 24.66 1.65 -4.94
N THR A 37 24.35 0.68 -4.11
CA THR A 37 25.06 -0.60 -4.05
C THR A 37 24.30 -1.73 -4.71
N LEU A 38 22.97 -1.69 -4.66
CA LEU A 38 22.11 -2.74 -5.18
C LEU A 38 22.10 -2.74 -6.71
N VAL A 39 21.86 -1.58 -7.34
CA VAL A 39 21.75 -1.47 -8.80
C VAL A 39 23.02 -1.92 -9.50
N PRO A 40 24.23 -1.44 -9.15
CA PRO A 40 25.47 -1.95 -9.76
C PRO A 40 25.66 -3.47 -9.61
N ARG A 41 25.27 -4.03 -8.47
CA ARG A 41 25.32 -5.49 -8.26
C ARG A 41 24.36 -6.24 -9.18
N LEU A 42 23.16 -5.73 -9.40
CA LEU A 42 22.17 -6.34 -10.28
C LEU A 42 22.59 -6.25 -11.75
N VAL A 43 23.27 -5.15 -12.14
CA VAL A 43 23.87 -5.00 -13.46
C VAL A 43 25.01 -5.99 -13.66
N ALA A 44 25.92 -6.08 -12.68
CA ALA A 44 27.10 -6.97 -12.76
C ALA A 44 26.76 -8.47 -12.60
N ALA A 45 25.60 -8.82 -12.05
CA ALA A 45 25.25 -10.22 -11.75
C ALA A 45 25.16 -11.11 -12.99
N ARG A 46 24.76 -10.55 -14.14
CA ARG A 46 24.69 -11.21 -15.46
C ARG A 46 24.62 -10.13 -16.53
N GLY A 47 25.31 -10.32 -17.64
CA GLY A 47 25.25 -9.43 -18.80
C GLY A 47 23.82 -9.30 -19.39
N PHE A 48 23.71 -8.50 -20.43
CA PHE A 48 22.45 -8.21 -21.11
C PHE A 48 22.51 -8.63 -22.59
N GLU A 49 23.48 -9.46 -22.97
CA GLU A 49 23.72 -9.86 -24.37
C GLU A 49 22.52 -10.59 -24.98
N ASP A 50 21.77 -11.33 -24.14
CA ASP A 50 20.58 -12.09 -24.53
C ASP A 50 19.28 -11.36 -24.14
N ALA A 51 19.32 -10.10 -23.76
CA ALA A 51 18.16 -9.36 -23.29
C ALA A 51 17.46 -8.61 -24.42
N ASP A 52 16.20 -8.92 -24.69
CA ASP A 52 15.37 -8.15 -25.61
C ASP A 52 15.07 -6.73 -25.08
N ASP A 53 15.06 -6.56 -23.76
CA ASP A 53 14.80 -5.29 -23.08
C ASP A 53 15.53 -5.25 -21.71
N ILE A 54 16.54 -4.38 -21.64
CA ILE A 54 17.37 -4.19 -20.43
C ILE A 54 16.54 -3.68 -19.26
N ALA A 55 15.57 -2.78 -19.48
CA ALA A 55 14.74 -2.24 -18.42
C ALA A 55 13.84 -3.32 -17.80
N SER A 56 13.25 -4.20 -18.60
CA SER A 56 12.47 -5.35 -18.14
C SER A 56 13.32 -6.31 -17.29
N VAL A 57 14.53 -6.62 -17.75
CA VAL A 57 15.45 -7.50 -17.02
C VAL A 57 15.84 -6.89 -15.68
N LEU A 58 16.18 -5.60 -15.66
CA LEU A 58 16.53 -4.88 -14.43
C LEU A 58 15.33 -4.79 -13.48
N HIS A 59 14.14 -4.50 -14.00
CA HIS A 59 12.90 -4.51 -13.20
C HIS A 59 12.70 -5.87 -12.52
N HIS A 60 12.80 -6.96 -13.27
CA HIS A 60 12.64 -8.31 -12.71
C HIS A 60 13.70 -8.65 -11.66
N ARG A 61 15.00 -8.34 -11.92
CA ARG A 61 16.09 -8.56 -10.98
C ARG A 61 15.89 -7.75 -9.70
N LEU A 62 15.49 -6.47 -9.83
CA LEU A 62 15.24 -5.58 -8.72
C LEU A 62 14.05 -6.06 -7.86
N ALA A 63 12.93 -6.39 -8.50
CA ALA A 63 11.75 -6.90 -7.82
C ALA A 63 12.06 -8.14 -6.96
N ARG A 64 12.84 -9.09 -7.51
CA ARG A 64 13.28 -10.28 -6.76
C ARG A 64 14.22 -9.96 -5.61
N ALA A 65 15.13 -9.01 -5.80
CA ALA A 65 16.09 -8.62 -4.77
C ALA A 65 15.44 -7.86 -3.59
N THR A 66 14.30 -7.20 -3.84
CA THR A 66 13.61 -6.33 -2.89
C THR A 66 12.33 -6.93 -2.29
N VAL A 67 12.05 -8.21 -2.53
CA VAL A 67 10.89 -8.93 -1.95
C VAL A 67 10.85 -8.83 -0.42
N ARG A 68 12.01 -8.77 0.23
CA ARG A 68 12.13 -8.59 1.67
C ARG A 68 12.66 -7.20 1.97
N PRO A 69 12.10 -6.50 2.99
CA PRO A 69 12.65 -5.21 3.42
C PRO A 69 14.13 -5.32 3.77
N ALA A 70 14.94 -4.32 3.40
CA ALA A 70 16.36 -4.33 3.66
C ALA A 70 16.64 -4.27 5.17
N GLY A 71 17.24 -5.32 5.72
CA GLY A 71 17.85 -5.41 7.06
C GLY A 71 16.92 -5.23 8.25
N SER A 72 17.24 -5.89 9.35
CA SER A 72 16.55 -5.82 10.65
C SER A 72 17.19 -4.77 11.59
N GLY A 73 17.43 -3.55 11.11
CA GLY A 73 17.97 -2.47 11.95
C GLY A 73 16.90 -1.88 12.88
N ARG A 74 17.23 -1.71 14.14
CA ARG A 74 16.37 -1.35 15.28
C ARG A 74 15.62 0.00 15.23
N THR A 75 15.75 0.81 14.18
CA THR A 75 15.20 2.19 14.12
C THR A 75 14.80 2.65 12.72
N ARG A 76 14.32 1.73 11.86
CA ARG A 76 13.79 2.18 10.57
C ARG A 76 12.35 2.62 10.73
N GLN A 77 12.12 3.92 10.57
CA GLN A 77 10.76 4.42 10.35
C GLN A 77 10.21 3.74 9.10
N ALA A 78 8.99 3.22 9.20
CA ALA A 78 8.30 2.69 8.02
C ALA A 78 8.23 3.78 6.95
N PRO A 79 8.43 3.46 5.67
CA PRO A 79 8.35 4.44 4.61
C PRO A 79 6.96 5.09 4.62
N ARG A 80 6.93 6.42 4.47
CA ARG A 80 5.67 7.11 4.29
C ARG A 80 5.11 6.75 2.93
N LEU A 81 3.87 6.25 2.91
CA LEU A 81 3.22 5.76 1.71
C LEU A 81 1.95 6.55 1.44
N ILE A 82 1.72 6.92 0.19
CA ILE A 82 0.48 7.52 -0.31
C ILE A 82 -0.57 6.40 -0.35
N ALA A 83 -1.71 6.64 0.26
CA ALA A 83 -2.79 5.66 0.44
C ALA A 83 -2.29 4.29 0.98
N GLY A 84 -1.17 4.29 1.73
CA GLY A 84 -0.57 3.11 2.32
C GLY A 84 0.13 2.15 1.35
N LEU A 85 0.24 2.48 0.08
CA LEU A 85 0.76 1.60 -0.97
C LEU A 85 1.91 2.21 -1.79
N ILE A 86 1.80 3.48 -2.16
CA ILE A 86 2.69 4.11 -3.12
C ILE A 86 3.78 4.89 -2.38
N PRO A 87 5.07 4.62 -2.61
CA PRO A 87 6.14 5.41 -2.02
C PRO A 87 6.09 6.87 -2.45
N HIS A 88 6.36 7.79 -1.52
CA HIS A 88 6.59 9.18 -1.85
C HIS A 88 7.81 9.32 -2.78
N ALA A 89 7.76 10.25 -3.70
CA ALA A 89 8.93 10.63 -4.48
C ALA A 89 9.96 11.31 -3.57
N GLN A 90 11.24 10.95 -3.73
CA GLN A 90 12.35 11.49 -2.96
C GLN A 90 13.35 12.21 -3.88
N GLY A 91 14.16 13.09 -3.32
CA GLY A 91 15.24 13.76 -4.06
C GLY A 91 14.77 14.75 -5.12
N ILE A 92 13.52 15.20 -5.09
CA ILE A 92 12.99 16.18 -6.06
C ILE A 92 13.47 17.57 -5.65
N THR A 93 14.33 18.15 -6.47
CA THR A 93 14.90 19.49 -6.27
C THR A 93 14.15 20.57 -7.05
N ASP A 94 13.44 20.21 -8.11
CA ASP A 94 12.63 21.12 -8.92
C ASP A 94 11.33 21.48 -8.16
N PRO A 95 11.07 22.77 -7.87
CA PRO A 95 9.88 23.20 -7.12
C PRO A 95 8.56 22.92 -7.86
N GLU A 96 8.50 23.07 -9.18
CA GLU A 96 7.29 22.83 -9.96
C GLU A 96 6.94 21.33 -9.94
N MET A 97 7.94 20.49 -10.15
CA MET A 97 7.77 19.03 -10.04
C MET A 97 7.35 18.61 -8.64
N HIS A 98 7.95 19.18 -7.60
CA HIS A 98 7.58 18.91 -6.21
C HIS A 98 6.12 19.28 -5.94
N GLN A 99 5.68 20.46 -6.41
CA GLN A 99 4.29 20.88 -6.29
C GLN A 99 3.34 19.93 -7.01
N ALA A 100 3.62 19.61 -8.28
CA ALA A 100 2.80 18.70 -9.07
C ALA A 100 2.66 17.30 -8.43
N LEU A 101 3.74 16.77 -7.86
CA LEU A 101 3.72 15.50 -7.14
C LEU A 101 2.88 15.59 -5.87
N THR A 102 3.00 16.67 -5.10
CA THR A 102 2.20 16.88 -3.88
C THR A 102 0.70 16.97 -4.18
N GLU A 103 0.34 17.69 -5.25
CA GLU A 103 -1.06 17.74 -5.73
C GLU A 103 -1.57 16.35 -6.12
N ARG A 104 -0.77 15.59 -6.84
CA ARG A 104 -1.12 14.22 -7.23
C ARG A 104 -1.26 13.27 -6.04
N GLU A 105 -0.37 13.36 -5.06
CA GLU A 105 -0.49 12.62 -3.79
C GLU A 105 -1.82 12.91 -3.10
N THR A 106 -2.18 14.18 -3.02
CA THR A 106 -3.45 14.62 -2.43
C THR A 106 -4.65 14.02 -3.15
N LEU A 107 -4.64 14.02 -4.49
CA LEU A 107 -5.71 13.43 -5.29
C LEU A 107 -5.83 11.90 -5.09
N ILE A 108 -4.70 11.19 -4.97
CA ILE A 108 -4.70 9.75 -4.71
C ILE A 108 -5.30 9.45 -3.31
N GLU A 109 -4.92 10.23 -2.30
CA GLU A 109 -5.46 10.09 -0.94
C GLU A 109 -6.97 10.37 -0.90
N GLN A 110 -7.43 11.42 -1.57
CA GLN A 110 -8.85 11.76 -1.69
C GLN A 110 -9.62 10.65 -2.41
N ARG A 111 -9.09 10.13 -3.53
CA ARG A 111 -9.70 9.02 -4.26
C ARG A 111 -9.88 7.80 -3.38
N ALA A 112 -8.83 7.38 -2.65
CA ALA A 112 -8.91 6.26 -1.74
C ALA A 112 -9.99 6.46 -0.65
N GLY A 113 -10.09 7.68 -0.11
CA GLY A 113 -11.12 8.05 0.85
C GLY A 113 -12.54 7.98 0.27
N THR A 114 -12.72 8.50 -0.94
CA THR A 114 -14.02 8.47 -1.66
C THR A 114 -14.45 7.04 -1.96
N LEU A 115 -13.53 6.19 -2.41
CA LEU A 115 -13.80 4.78 -2.70
C LEU A 115 -14.23 4.01 -1.45
N LEU A 116 -13.55 4.22 -0.33
CA LEU A 116 -13.96 3.61 0.94
C LEU A 116 -15.36 4.07 1.36
N THR A 117 -15.61 5.39 1.33
CA THR A 117 -16.91 5.94 1.71
C THR A 117 -18.02 5.35 0.84
N LYS A 118 -17.83 5.35 -0.47
CA LYS A 118 -18.80 4.76 -1.41
C LYS A 118 -19.05 3.27 -1.11
N ALA A 119 -18.01 2.48 -0.85
CA ALA A 119 -18.14 1.07 -0.57
C ALA A 119 -18.91 0.82 0.75
N LEU A 120 -18.66 1.63 1.78
CA LEU A 120 -19.39 1.55 3.05
C LEU A 120 -20.86 1.93 2.89
N ASP A 121 -21.16 3.01 2.15
CA ASP A 121 -22.53 3.48 1.91
C ASP A 121 -23.33 2.48 1.07
N GLN A 122 -22.68 1.78 0.15
CA GLN A 122 -23.28 0.74 -0.69
C GLN A 122 -23.35 -0.64 -0.01
N GLY A 123 -22.74 -0.80 1.17
CA GLY A 123 -22.67 -2.08 1.88
C GLY A 123 -21.91 -3.16 1.10
N GLU A 124 -20.84 -2.78 0.38
CA GLU A 124 -20.05 -3.75 -0.38
C GLU A 124 -19.54 -4.88 0.54
N PRO A 125 -19.67 -6.18 0.15
CA PRO A 125 -19.40 -7.32 1.03
C PRO A 125 -18.01 -7.31 1.65
N TRP A 126 -16.99 -6.86 0.92
CA TRP A 126 -15.63 -6.79 1.43
C TRP A 126 -15.47 -5.84 2.63
N THR A 127 -16.36 -4.83 2.76
CA THR A 127 -16.30 -3.86 3.88
C THR A 127 -16.68 -4.49 5.21
N ALA A 128 -17.56 -5.51 5.21
CA ALA A 128 -17.93 -6.24 6.42
C ALA A 128 -16.73 -6.88 7.12
N VAL A 129 -15.68 -7.21 6.36
CA VAL A 129 -14.47 -7.83 6.86
C VAL A 129 -13.60 -6.85 7.67
N LEU A 130 -13.79 -5.52 7.52
CA LEU A 130 -13.15 -4.52 8.37
C LEU A 130 -13.67 -4.55 9.82
N GLY A 131 -14.85 -5.12 10.03
CA GLY A 131 -15.59 -5.06 11.28
C GLY A 131 -16.33 -3.72 11.47
N PRO A 132 -17.16 -3.59 12.52
CA PRO A 132 -17.91 -2.37 12.80
C PRO A 132 -16.95 -1.19 13.03
N ARG A 133 -17.39 0.00 12.60
CA ARG A 133 -16.62 1.22 12.81
C ARG A 133 -16.55 1.53 14.30
N PRO A 134 -15.34 1.63 14.88
CA PRO A 134 -15.18 2.00 16.28
C PRO A 134 -15.52 3.48 16.52
N GLU A 135 -15.75 3.86 17.77
CA GLU A 135 -15.96 5.24 18.19
C GLU A 135 -14.65 5.94 18.61
N GLY A 136 -14.71 7.25 18.76
CA GLY A 136 -13.61 8.07 19.27
C GLY A 136 -12.35 8.05 18.42
N GLY A 137 -11.19 8.05 19.06
CA GLY A 137 -9.88 8.13 18.39
C GLY A 137 -9.54 6.91 17.52
N ALA A 138 -10.15 5.75 17.77
CA ALA A 138 -9.95 4.54 16.98
C ALA A 138 -10.61 4.64 15.59
N ALA A 139 -11.69 5.43 15.45
CA ALA A 139 -12.42 5.60 14.20
C ALA A 139 -11.56 6.14 13.05
N SER A 140 -10.67 7.08 13.34
CA SER A 140 -9.77 7.65 12.33
C SER A 140 -8.76 6.62 11.82
N ARG A 141 -8.17 5.84 12.73
CA ARG A 141 -7.23 4.76 12.38
C ARG A 141 -7.91 3.63 11.61
N TRP A 142 -9.12 3.26 12.02
CA TRP A 142 -9.91 2.28 11.31
C TRP A 142 -10.23 2.72 9.86
N ARG A 143 -10.63 3.99 9.70
CA ARG A 143 -10.88 4.56 8.38
C ARG A 143 -9.60 4.58 7.52
N GLU A 144 -8.44 4.91 8.11
CA GLU A 144 -7.16 4.85 7.41
C GLU A 144 -6.85 3.43 6.92
N CYS A 145 -7.04 2.42 7.76
CA CYS A 145 -6.90 1.02 7.35
C CYS A 145 -7.85 0.64 6.20
N GLY A 146 -9.12 1.06 6.27
CA GLY A 146 -10.09 0.82 5.20
C GLY A 146 -9.69 1.49 3.88
N ARG A 147 -9.12 2.70 3.93
CA ARG A 147 -8.60 3.41 2.74
C ARG A 147 -7.48 2.64 2.04
N ILE A 148 -6.57 2.01 2.80
CA ILE A 148 -5.50 1.19 2.23
C ILE A 148 -6.08 0.01 1.47
N VAL A 149 -7.09 -0.67 2.02
CA VAL A 149 -7.76 -1.79 1.35
C VAL A 149 -8.50 -1.30 0.09
N ALA A 150 -9.23 -0.17 0.17
CA ALA A 150 -9.92 0.42 -0.98
C ALA A 150 -8.93 0.82 -2.09
N ALA A 151 -7.79 1.42 -1.74
CA ALA A 151 -6.73 1.77 -2.69
C ALA A 151 -6.11 0.55 -3.36
N TYR A 152 -5.90 -0.54 -2.60
CA TYR A 152 -5.42 -1.80 -3.15
C TYR A 152 -6.40 -2.38 -4.16
N ARG A 153 -7.68 -2.44 -3.84
CA ARG A 153 -8.75 -2.92 -4.73
C ARG A 153 -8.83 -2.11 -6.02
N ASP A 154 -8.79 -0.77 -5.92
CA ASP A 154 -8.80 0.13 -7.08
C ASP A 154 -7.56 -0.06 -7.96
N ARG A 155 -6.37 -0.14 -7.36
CA ARG A 155 -5.11 -0.32 -8.08
C ARG A 155 -5.07 -1.60 -8.91
N TYR A 156 -5.60 -2.70 -8.36
CA TYR A 156 -5.55 -4.03 -8.99
C TYR A 156 -6.90 -4.45 -9.58
N GLN A 157 -7.84 -3.51 -9.72
CA GLN A 157 -9.16 -3.70 -10.35
C GLN A 157 -9.92 -4.90 -9.77
N ILE A 158 -9.90 -5.04 -8.43
CA ILE A 158 -10.57 -6.14 -7.73
C ILE A 158 -12.05 -5.81 -7.60
N THR A 159 -12.89 -6.63 -8.20
CA THR A 159 -14.36 -6.46 -8.24
C THR A 159 -15.11 -7.54 -7.46
N ASP A 160 -14.43 -8.60 -7.01
CA ASP A 160 -15.07 -9.66 -6.25
C ASP A 160 -15.33 -9.27 -4.78
N ASP A 161 -16.08 -10.11 -4.06
CA ASP A 161 -16.53 -9.85 -2.69
C ASP A 161 -15.42 -10.03 -1.64
N THR A 162 -14.31 -10.65 -2.01
CA THR A 162 -13.18 -10.84 -1.09
C THR A 162 -12.37 -9.55 -0.94
N PRO A 163 -11.92 -9.19 0.27
CA PRO A 163 -11.24 -7.91 0.50
C PRO A 163 -10.00 -7.69 -0.36
N LEU A 164 -9.23 -8.74 -0.63
CA LEU A 164 -7.96 -8.67 -1.34
C LEU A 164 -7.98 -9.36 -2.71
N GLY A 165 -9.15 -9.88 -3.11
CA GLY A 165 -9.30 -10.56 -4.39
C GLY A 165 -8.52 -11.87 -4.50
N PRO A 166 -8.25 -12.33 -5.73
CA PRO A 166 -7.50 -13.55 -5.99
C PRO A 166 -6.03 -13.40 -5.59
N ALA A 167 -5.30 -14.51 -5.65
CA ALA A 167 -3.87 -14.53 -5.34
C ALA A 167 -3.10 -13.54 -6.24
N ALA A 168 -2.17 -12.80 -5.61
CA ALA A 168 -1.38 -11.79 -6.28
C ALA A 168 -0.53 -12.36 -7.44
N GLY A 169 -0.68 -11.80 -8.63
CA GLY A 169 -0.02 -12.28 -9.85
C GLY A 169 1.40 -11.77 -10.03
N SER A 170 1.81 -10.70 -9.34
CA SER A 170 3.16 -10.12 -9.43
C SER A 170 3.78 -9.89 -8.05
N ASP A 171 5.10 -9.77 -7.98
CA ASP A 171 5.79 -9.50 -6.71
C ASP A 171 5.42 -8.12 -6.15
N ALA A 172 5.20 -7.12 -7.03
CA ALA A 172 4.69 -5.82 -6.62
C ALA A 172 3.29 -5.94 -5.98
N GLN A 173 2.41 -6.71 -6.57
CA GLN A 173 1.08 -6.95 -6.01
C GLN A 173 1.15 -7.73 -4.68
N LYS A 174 2.06 -8.69 -4.53
CA LYS A 174 2.28 -9.42 -3.26
C LYS A 174 2.66 -8.48 -2.12
N ILE A 175 3.56 -7.51 -2.39
CA ILE A 175 3.97 -6.50 -1.40
C ILE A 175 2.78 -5.63 -0.99
N ASP A 176 2.02 -5.14 -1.95
CA ASP A 176 0.86 -4.29 -1.68
C ASP A 176 -0.27 -5.09 -1.01
N ALA A 177 -0.49 -6.34 -1.39
CA ALA A 177 -1.43 -7.27 -0.73
C ALA A 177 -1.06 -7.49 0.74
N ALA A 178 0.22 -7.70 1.05
CA ALA A 178 0.67 -7.85 2.44
C ALA A 178 0.43 -6.58 3.29
N ARG A 179 0.57 -5.39 2.68
CA ARG A 179 0.23 -4.12 3.34
C ARG A 179 -1.26 -3.99 3.59
N ALA A 180 -2.08 -4.29 2.57
CA ALA A 180 -3.54 -4.26 2.67
C ALA A 180 -4.06 -5.30 3.68
N GLU A 181 -3.45 -6.49 3.73
CA GLU A 181 -3.76 -7.52 4.74
C GLU A 181 -3.44 -7.05 6.16
N THR A 182 -2.31 -6.39 6.35
CA THR A 182 -1.91 -5.82 7.65
C THR A 182 -2.92 -4.74 8.07
N ALA A 183 -3.33 -3.86 7.17
CA ALA A 183 -4.35 -2.84 7.41
C ALA A 183 -5.70 -3.49 7.78
N LEU A 184 -6.11 -4.54 7.07
CA LEU A 184 -7.33 -5.28 7.35
C LEU A 184 -7.32 -5.93 8.75
N LYS A 185 -6.22 -6.57 9.14
CA LYS A 185 -6.03 -7.13 10.49
C LYS A 185 -6.12 -6.04 11.56
N HIS A 186 -5.50 -4.89 11.31
CA HIS A 186 -5.52 -3.76 12.24
C HIS A 186 -6.93 -3.15 12.37
N ALA A 187 -7.67 -2.97 11.26
CA ALA A 187 -9.06 -2.52 11.31
C ALA A 187 -9.93 -3.42 12.19
N ARG A 188 -9.84 -4.75 12.00
CA ARG A 188 -10.55 -5.73 12.84
C ARG A 188 -10.17 -5.65 14.31
N GLN A 189 -8.90 -5.43 14.61
CA GLN A 189 -8.44 -5.28 15.99
C GLN A 189 -9.03 -4.02 16.63
N LEU A 190 -9.04 -2.90 15.92
CA LEU A 190 -9.64 -1.66 16.40
C LEU A 190 -11.14 -1.79 16.65
N SER A 191 -11.86 -2.50 15.77
CA SER A 191 -13.28 -2.79 15.92
C SER A 191 -13.61 -3.63 17.18
N ARG A 192 -12.73 -4.57 17.55
CA ARG A 192 -12.91 -5.42 18.74
C ARG A 192 -12.56 -4.72 20.05
N GLN A 193 -11.74 -3.67 20.02
CA GLN A 193 -11.31 -2.93 21.20
C GLN A 193 -12.33 -1.89 21.65
N THR A 194 -13.36 -1.62 20.84
CA THR A 194 -14.48 -0.78 21.25
C THR A 194 -15.41 -1.65 22.09
N PRO A 195 -15.60 -1.39 23.40
CA PRO A 195 -16.55 -2.13 24.20
C PRO A 195 -17.93 -1.97 23.56
N GLU A 196 -18.64 -3.08 23.36
CA GLU A 196 -20.07 -3.06 23.11
C GLU A 196 -20.68 -2.19 24.22
N HIS A 197 -21.31 -1.10 23.81
CA HIS A 197 -22.06 -0.28 24.75
C HIS A 197 -23.12 -1.19 25.34
N GLU A 198 -22.93 -1.55 26.62
CA GLU A 198 -23.87 -2.33 27.42
C GLU A 198 -25.24 -1.69 27.21
N GLN A 199 -26.14 -2.39 26.50
CA GLN A 199 -27.54 -1.98 26.42
C GLN A 199 -28.02 -1.88 27.85
N PRO A 200 -28.53 -0.73 28.34
CA PRO A 200 -29.09 -0.66 29.66
C PRO A 200 -30.26 -1.65 29.69
N ASP A 201 -30.15 -2.59 30.61
CA ASP A 201 -31.12 -3.64 30.86
C ASP A 201 -32.47 -2.99 31.31
N LEU A 202 -33.36 -2.77 30.34
CA LEU A 202 -34.71 -2.23 30.54
C LEU A 202 -35.65 -3.25 31.24
N ALA A 203 -35.11 -4.25 31.95
CA ALA A 203 -35.85 -5.35 32.54
C ALA A 203 -36.10 -5.24 34.07
N VAL A 204 -35.83 -4.11 34.73
CA VAL A 204 -35.95 -4.00 36.21
C VAL A 204 -37.15 -3.17 36.69
N GLU A 205 -37.92 -2.49 35.86
CA GLU A 205 -39.05 -1.66 36.34
C GLU A 205 -40.45 -2.31 36.32
N ALA A 206 -40.59 -3.62 36.10
CA ALA A 206 -41.90 -4.31 36.07
C ALA A 206 -42.26 -5.08 37.35
N ARG A 207 -41.57 -4.90 38.47
CA ARG A 207 -41.85 -5.69 39.72
C ARG A 207 -42.12 -4.87 40.97
N GLN A 208 -42.43 -3.60 40.93
CA GLN A 208 -42.88 -2.86 42.11
C GLN A 208 -44.19 -2.13 41.83
N GLY A 209 -45.27 -2.84 41.74
CA GLY A 209 -46.60 -2.27 41.51
C GLY A 209 -47.71 -3.25 41.79
N ARG A 210 -47.60 -4.07 42.85
CA ARG A 210 -48.78 -4.86 43.30
C ARG A 210 -48.65 -5.23 44.78
N THR A 211 -48.96 -4.30 45.66
CA THR A 211 -49.47 -4.62 46.99
C THR A 211 -50.35 -3.48 47.51
N LEU A 212 -51.60 -3.79 47.74
CA LEU A 212 -52.75 -3.13 48.37
C LEU A 212 -53.75 -2.53 47.42
#